data_3a0b651d432ab4359a5bd3bbb47b2591
#
_entry.id   3a0b651d432ab4359a5bd3bbb47b2591
#
_cell.length_a   1.000
_cell.length_b   1.000
_cell.length_c   1.000
_cell.angle_alpha   90.00
_cell.angle_beta   90.00
_cell.angle_gamma   90.00
#
_symmetry.space_group_name_H-M   'P 1'
#
loop_
_entity.id
_entity.type
_entity.pdbx_description
1 polymer ?
#
loop_
_entity_poly.entity_id
_entity_poly.type
_entity_poly.pdbx_seq_one_letter_code
_entity_poly.pdbx_strand_id
1 'polypeptide(L)'
;MSNTSVIPQYNPKGHSFSGWLGGKSQLARTIIDIMPEHKTYVEVFGGAGWVLFKKTESPVEVINDINDDLINLYRVLKYHFDAFLTEFENTLFSRTVFNEMRKNDRGLTDIQRAAKFYYLLRSAFGCQLDGSFSYSRDRKSRLKLGEDLRAHLQSIHTRLQNVVIENASYDYVLKRVDGPDTLFYLDPPYWDCENVYGKGIWSKEDFYDLKNYLDKIQGKFILSLNDTPEVRELFQDYKIQHKKIRWSVNSKAAHEEHNGNELIITNF
;
A
#
# COMPACT_ATOMS: atom_id res chain seq x y z
N MET A 1 -24.67 -11.92 -1.79
CA MET A 1 -23.78 -11.55 -0.65
C MET A 1 -24.60 -10.66 0.26
N SER A 2 -24.52 -10.82 1.58
CA SER A 2 -25.30 -10.01 2.52
C SER A 2 -24.84 -8.56 2.43
N ASN A 3 -25.78 -7.64 2.29
CA ASN A 3 -25.53 -6.20 2.19
C ASN A 3 -25.41 -5.54 3.59
N THR A 4 -25.06 -6.34 4.60
CA THR A 4 -25.03 -5.97 6.01
C THR A 4 -23.64 -5.46 6.38
N SER A 5 -23.55 -4.39 7.15
CA SER A 5 -22.30 -3.86 7.71
C SER A 5 -21.56 -4.94 8.52
N VAL A 6 -20.24 -4.85 8.54
CA VAL A 6 -19.36 -5.81 9.26
C VAL A 6 -18.31 -5.09 10.09
N ILE A 7 -17.87 -5.75 11.16
CA ILE A 7 -16.64 -5.40 11.90
C ILE A 7 -15.56 -6.37 11.40
N PRO A 8 -14.56 -5.90 10.63
CA PRO A 8 -13.54 -6.79 10.08
C PRO A 8 -12.63 -7.33 11.18
N GLN A 9 -12.06 -8.49 10.91
CA GLN A 9 -11.12 -9.16 11.80
C GLN A 9 -9.74 -9.29 11.13
N TYR A 10 -8.70 -9.30 11.95
CA TYR A 10 -7.34 -9.53 11.48
C TYR A 10 -7.16 -10.97 10.98
N ASN A 11 -6.68 -11.11 9.73
CA ASN A 11 -6.33 -12.38 9.12
C ASN A 11 -4.80 -12.60 9.19
N PRO A 12 -4.28 -13.45 10.07
CA PRO A 12 -2.84 -13.68 10.20
C PRO A 12 -2.19 -14.32 8.96
N LYS A 13 -2.98 -15.00 8.12
CA LYS A 13 -2.52 -15.64 6.87
C LYS A 13 -2.49 -14.65 5.69
N GLY A 14 -3.18 -13.52 5.81
CA GLY A 14 -3.19 -12.47 4.79
C GLY A 14 -1.79 -11.88 4.61
N HIS A 15 -1.41 -11.64 3.36
CA HIS A 15 -0.13 -11.02 3.02
C HIS A 15 -0.24 -10.24 1.71
N SER A 16 0.64 -9.26 1.54
CA SER A 16 0.76 -8.50 0.30
C SER A 16 1.72 -9.16 -0.69
N PHE A 17 1.68 -8.70 -1.95
CA PHE A 17 2.58 -9.15 -3.02
C PHE A 17 4.05 -8.76 -2.77
N SER A 18 4.31 -7.68 -2.02
CA SER A 18 5.67 -7.20 -1.75
C SER A 18 5.75 -6.39 -0.46
N GLY A 19 6.99 -6.09 -0.03
CA GLY A 19 7.26 -4.92 0.80
C GLY A 19 6.95 -3.65 -0.01
N TRP A 20 6.68 -2.56 0.69
CA TRP A 20 6.45 -1.24 0.13
C TRP A 20 7.06 -0.22 1.07
N LEU A 21 7.63 0.85 0.52
CA LEU A 21 8.14 1.93 1.35
C LEU A 21 6.98 2.53 2.16
N GLY A 22 7.16 2.67 3.47
CA GLY A 22 6.05 3.08 4.36
C GLY A 22 4.96 2.02 4.59
N GLY A 23 5.10 0.81 4.02
CA GLY A 23 4.06 -0.23 4.08
C GLY A 23 3.70 -0.67 5.50
N LYS A 24 2.41 -0.75 5.80
CA LYS A 24 1.82 -0.93 7.14
C LYS A 24 1.76 -2.37 7.63
N SER A 25 2.70 -3.23 7.20
CA SER A 25 2.70 -4.66 7.61
C SER A 25 2.73 -4.88 9.13
N GLN A 26 3.41 -3.99 9.87
CA GLN A 26 3.51 -4.03 11.34
C GLN A 26 2.30 -3.43 12.03
N LEU A 27 1.68 -2.39 11.46
CA LEU A 27 0.52 -1.70 12.03
C LEU A 27 -0.81 -2.25 11.58
N ALA A 28 -0.85 -3.07 10.53
CA ALA A 28 -2.10 -3.58 9.97
C ALA A 28 -3.03 -4.19 11.03
N ARG A 29 -2.49 -4.98 11.97
CA ARG A 29 -3.29 -5.53 13.06
C ARG A 29 -3.89 -4.43 13.95
N THR A 30 -3.07 -3.47 14.39
CA THR A 30 -3.55 -2.37 15.24
C THR A 30 -4.63 -1.54 14.53
N ILE A 31 -4.46 -1.29 13.22
CA ILE A 31 -5.43 -0.56 12.40
C ILE A 31 -6.73 -1.36 12.28
N ILE A 32 -6.64 -2.66 12.01
CA ILE A 32 -7.82 -3.53 11.85
C ILE A 32 -8.58 -3.68 13.18
N ASP A 33 -7.87 -3.84 14.30
CA ASP A 33 -8.46 -4.03 15.62
C ASP A 33 -9.29 -2.80 16.10
N ILE A 34 -9.06 -1.62 15.53
CA ILE A 34 -9.82 -0.40 15.86
C ILE A 34 -10.90 -0.06 14.82
N MET A 35 -11.01 -0.83 13.73
CA MET A 35 -12.00 -0.56 12.68
C MET A 35 -13.43 -0.66 13.25
N PRO A 36 -14.26 0.37 13.08
CA PRO A 36 -15.66 0.30 13.44
C PRO A 36 -16.46 -0.54 12.44
N GLU A 37 -17.69 -0.82 12.78
CA GLU A 37 -18.64 -1.41 11.85
C GLU A 37 -18.81 -0.53 10.61
N HIS A 38 -18.76 -1.15 9.42
CA HIS A 38 -18.92 -0.49 8.12
C HIS A 38 -19.40 -1.46 7.04
N LYS A 39 -19.91 -0.92 5.95
CA LYS A 39 -20.31 -1.65 4.75
C LYS A 39 -19.26 -1.50 3.65
N THR A 40 -18.77 -0.28 3.45
CA THR A 40 -17.78 0.05 2.43
C THR A 40 -16.43 0.36 3.08
N TYR A 41 -15.39 -0.33 2.65
CA TYR A 41 -14.00 -0.07 3.02
C TYR A 41 -13.23 0.53 1.84
N VAL A 42 -12.51 1.60 2.08
CA VAL A 42 -11.73 2.30 1.04
C VAL A 42 -10.30 2.51 1.53
N GLU A 43 -9.33 1.90 0.84
CA GLU A 43 -7.90 2.19 1.04
C GLU A 43 -7.48 3.24 0.03
N VAL A 44 -7.39 4.51 0.47
CA VAL A 44 -7.28 5.70 -0.41
C VAL A 44 -5.89 5.86 -1.00
N PHE A 45 -4.86 5.52 -0.23
CA PHE A 45 -3.45 5.46 -0.63
C PHE A 45 -3.02 4.00 -0.48
N GLY A 46 -3.31 3.19 -1.50
CA GLY A 46 -3.28 1.74 -1.38
C GLY A 46 -1.88 1.15 -1.18
N GLY A 47 -0.87 1.69 -1.87
CA GLY A 47 0.46 1.13 -1.83
C GLY A 47 0.44 -0.39 -2.03
N ALA A 48 1.08 -1.15 -1.15
CA ALA A 48 1.04 -2.62 -1.21
C ALA A 48 -0.22 -3.25 -0.59
N GLY A 49 -1.23 -2.50 -0.17
CA GLY A 49 -2.51 -3.02 0.32
C GLY A 49 -2.42 -3.84 1.61
N TRP A 50 -1.46 -3.56 2.48
CA TRP A 50 -1.23 -4.39 3.66
C TRP A 50 -2.43 -4.51 4.58
N VAL A 51 -3.23 -3.45 4.73
CA VAL A 51 -4.42 -3.48 5.58
C VAL A 51 -5.53 -4.25 4.89
N LEU A 52 -5.80 -3.99 3.60
CA LEU A 52 -6.76 -4.72 2.79
C LEU A 52 -6.52 -6.24 2.81
N PHE A 53 -5.28 -6.69 2.59
CA PHE A 53 -4.95 -8.11 2.53
C PHE A 53 -4.93 -8.79 3.90
N LYS A 54 -4.78 -8.05 4.98
CA LYS A 54 -4.74 -8.58 6.34
C LYS A 54 -6.06 -8.51 7.10
N LYS A 55 -7.09 -7.86 6.55
CA LYS A 55 -8.43 -7.87 7.14
C LYS A 55 -9.34 -8.89 6.46
N THR A 56 -10.36 -9.34 7.16
CA THR A 56 -11.48 -10.05 6.53
C THR A 56 -12.26 -9.12 5.60
N GLU A 57 -12.96 -9.68 4.63
CA GLU A 57 -13.67 -8.92 3.59
C GLU A 57 -14.78 -8.05 4.18
N SER A 58 -14.91 -6.84 3.62
CA SER A 58 -16.10 -5.99 3.77
C SER A 58 -17.03 -6.20 2.56
N PRO A 59 -18.34 -5.93 2.68
CA PRO A 59 -19.29 -6.11 1.58
C PRO A 59 -18.90 -5.36 0.30
N VAL A 60 -18.33 -4.17 0.44
CA VAL A 60 -17.77 -3.38 -0.67
C VAL A 60 -16.35 -2.96 -0.29
N GLU A 61 -15.41 -3.17 -1.19
CA GLU A 61 -14.01 -2.81 -0.97
C GLU A 61 -13.44 -2.09 -2.17
N VAL A 62 -12.74 -1.00 -1.91
CA VAL A 62 -12.06 -0.19 -2.92
C VAL A 62 -10.60 -0.03 -2.52
N ILE A 63 -9.67 -0.28 -3.44
CA ILE A 63 -8.28 0.11 -3.32
C ILE A 63 -7.96 1.13 -4.39
N ASN A 64 -7.36 2.23 -4.00
CA ASN A 64 -6.95 3.32 -4.87
C ASN A 64 -5.49 3.66 -4.65
N ASP A 65 -4.82 4.06 -5.71
CA ASP A 65 -3.51 4.72 -5.65
C ASP A 65 -3.33 5.61 -6.87
N ILE A 66 -2.55 6.67 -6.73
CA ILE A 66 -2.21 7.55 -7.85
C ILE A 66 -1.15 6.94 -8.76
N ASN A 67 -0.38 5.95 -8.29
CA ASN A 67 0.68 5.30 -9.02
C ASN A 67 0.11 4.32 -10.06
N ASP A 68 0.17 4.72 -11.33
CA ASP A 68 -0.37 3.96 -12.46
C ASP A 68 0.28 2.57 -12.62
N ASP A 69 1.58 2.42 -12.42
CA ASP A 69 2.27 1.13 -12.52
C ASP A 69 1.85 0.16 -11.41
N LEU A 70 1.63 0.68 -10.21
CA LEU A 70 1.10 -0.10 -9.09
C LEU A 70 -0.33 -0.57 -9.36
N ILE A 71 -1.18 0.33 -9.82
CA ILE A 71 -2.57 0.00 -10.16
C ILE A 71 -2.64 -0.96 -11.35
N ASN A 72 -1.76 -0.78 -12.34
CA ASN A 72 -1.63 -1.74 -13.43
C ASN A 72 -1.26 -3.14 -12.91
N LEU A 73 -0.32 -3.24 -11.95
CA LEU A 73 0.02 -4.52 -11.31
C LEU A 73 -1.22 -5.15 -10.63
N TYR A 74 -2.01 -4.39 -9.87
CA TYR A 74 -3.24 -4.89 -9.25
C TYR A 74 -4.24 -5.41 -10.28
N ARG A 75 -4.45 -4.66 -11.36
CA ARG A 75 -5.37 -5.05 -12.46
C ARG A 75 -4.89 -6.34 -13.14
N VAL A 76 -3.59 -6.45 -13.42
CA VAL A 76 -3.01 -7.63 -14.05
C VAL A 76 -3.07 -8.84 -13.13
N LEU A 77 -2.77 -8.70 -11.83
CA LEU A 77 -2.93 -9.78 -10.85
C LEU A 77 -4.38 -10.22 -10.70
N LYS A 78 -5.35 -9.32 -10.88
CA LYS A 78 -6.77 -9.65 -10.82
C LYS A 78 -7.27 -10.34 -12.08
N TYR A 79 -6.95 -9.83 -13.27
CA TYR A 79 -7.61 -10.23 -14.52
C TYR A 79 -6.73 -11.07 -15.45
N HIS A 80 -5.40 -11.02 -15.31
CA HIS A 80 -4.43 -11.64 -16.22
C HIS A 80 -3.40 -12.49 -15.47
N PHE A 81 -3.82 -13.16 -14.39
CA PHE A 81 -2.94 -13.83 -13.45
C PHE A 81 -1.99 -14.86 -14.09
N ASP A 82 -2.53 -15.76 -14.92
CA ASP A 82 -1.70 -16.79 -15.58
C ASP A 82 -0.73 -16.18 -16.60
N ALA A 83 -1.18 -15.22 -17.39
CA ALA A 83 -0.31 -14.51 -18.34
C ALA A 83 0.80 -13.73 -17.61
N PHE A 84 0.50 -13.14 -16.44
CA PHE A 84 1.53 -12.53 -15.60
C PHE A 84 2.57 -13.53 -15.11
N LEU A 85 2.17 -14.72 -14.70
CA LEU A 85 3.09 -15.76 -14.25
C LEU A 85 3.99 -16.27 -15.39
N THR A 86 3.47 -16.35 -16.61
CA THR A 86 4.23 -16.76 -17.80
C THR A 86 5.41 -15.84 -18.09
N GLU A 87 5.32 -14.53 -17.79
CA GLU A 87 6.44 -13.59 -17.94
C GLU A 87 7.66 -13.97 -17.07
N PHE A 88 7.48 -14.82 -16.06
CA PHE A 88 8.54 -15.26 -15.15
C PHE A 88 9.09 -16.66 -15.44
N GLU A 89 8.54 -17.43 -16.39
CA GLU A 89 8.95 -18.82 -16.67
C GLU A 89 10.42 -18.90 -17.08
N ASN A 90 10.90 -17.92 -17.84
CA ASN A 90 12.28 -17.85 -18.32
C ASN A 90 13.06 -16.66 -17.75
N THR A 91 12.58 -16.07 -16.67
CA THR A 91 13.21 -14.89 -16.07
C THR A 91 14.29 -15.29 -15.07
N LEU A 92 15.48 -14.75 -15.22
CA LEU A 92 16.59 -14.96 -14.29
C LEU A 92 16.59 -13.90 -13.19
N PHE A 93 16.79 -14.35 -11.94
CA PHE A 93 17.13 -13.41 -10.86
C PHE A 93 18.59 -12.99 -11.01
N SER A 94 18.83 -11.85 -11.63
CA SER A 94 20.14 -11.39 -12.06
C SER A 94 20.23 -9.86 -12.02
N ARG A 95 21.42 -9.36 -11.65
CA ARG A 95 21.74 -7.93 -11.72
C ARG A 95 21.66 -7.40 -13.16
N THR A 96 22.07 -8.19 -14.12
CA THR A 96 22.00 -7.81 -15.55
C THR A 96 20.55 -7.61 -15.97
N VAL A 97 19.68 -8.59 -15.69
CA VAL A 97 18.24 -8.48 -15.99
C VAL A 97 17.61 -7.28 -15.27
N PHE A 98 17.93 -7.07 -13.99
CA PHE A 98 17.47 -5.92 -13.23
C PHE A 98 17.85 -4.59 -13.89
N ASN A 99 19.10 -4.44 -14.31
CA ASN A 99 19.58 -3.24 -14.95
C ASN A 99 18.95 -3.02 -16.34
N GLU A 100 18.73 -4.09 -17.11
CA GLU A 100 18.06 -4.02 -18.42
C GLU A 100 16.58 -3.65 -18.26
N MET A 101 15.87 -4.27 -17.33
CA MET A 101 14.47 -3.90 -17.03
C MET A 101 14.31 -2.43 -16.61
N ARG A 102 15.26 -1.88 -15.86
CA ARG A 102 15.23 -0.46 -15.46
C ARG A 102 15.36 0.50 -16.63
N LYS A 103 16.05 0.11 -17.70
CA LYS A 103 16.27 0.96 -18.88
C LYS A 103 15.13 0.88 -19.88
N ASN A 104 14.38 -0.22 -19.89
CA ASN A 104 13.34 -0.46 -20.88
C ASN A 104 11.99 0.03 -20.41
N ASP A 105 11.57 1.21 -20.87
CA ASP A 105 10.27 1.83 -20.54
C ASP A 105 9.30 1.89 -21.72
N ARG A 106 9.70 1.38 -22.91
CA ARG A 106 8.89 1.52 -24.13
C ARG A 106 8.51 0.18 -24.71
N GLY A 107 7.33 0.14 -25.37
CA GLY A 107 6.88 -1.02 -26.13
C GLY A 107 6.42 -2.20 -25.28
N LEU A 108 6.18 -2.01 -23.98
CA LEU A 108 5.69 -3.05 -23.10
C LEU A 108 4.15 -3.09 -23.12
N THR A 109 3.58 -4.29 -23.15
CA THR A 109 2.18 -4.51 -22.85
C THR A 109 1.91 -4.26 -21.35
N ASP A 110 0.65 -4.11 -20.96
CA ASP A 110 0.27 -3.94 -19.53
C ASP A 110 0.76 -5.11 -18.68
N ILE A 111 0.73 -6.34 -19.19
CA ILE A 111 1.23 -7.54 -18.49
C ILE A 111 2.75 -7.45 -18.30
N GLN A 112 3.49 -7.10 -19.34
CA GLN A 112 4.96 -6.94 -19.28
C GLN A 112 5.36 -5.79 -18.37
N ARG A 113 4.63 -4.68 -18.39
CA ARG A 113 4.85 -3.54 -17.50
C ARG A 113 4.62 -3.93 -16.04
N ALA A 114 3.57 -4.69 -15.75
CA ALA A 114 3.31 -5.22 -14.41
C ALA A 114 4.39 -6.20 -13.95
N ALA A 115 4.85 -7.11 -14.83
CA ALA A 115 5.91 -8.05 -14.53
C ALA A 115 7.24 -7.34 -14.25
N LYS A 116 7.62 -6.35 -15.08
CA LYS A 116 8.78 -5.48 -14.85
C LYS A 116 8.69 -4.78 -13.50
N PHE A 117 7.56 -4.12 -13.20
CA PHE A 117 7.35 -3.41 -11.95
C PHE A 117 7.50 -4.34 -10.74
N TYR A 118 6.86 -5.51 -10.78
CA TYR A 118 6.98 -6.51 -9.73
C TYR A 118 8.41 -7.03 -9.56
N TYR A 119 9.11 -7.33 -10.68
CA TYR A 119 10.50 -7.79 -10.66
C TYR A 119 11.41 -6.75 -9.98
N LEU A 120 11.33 -5.49 -10.41
CA LEU A 120 12.14 -4.40 -9.85
C LEU A 120 11.85 -4.22 -8.36
N LEU A 121 10.59 -4.17 -7.96
CA LEU A 121 10.18 -4.01 -6.57
C LEU A 121 10.70 -5.14 -5.67
N ARG A 122 10.66 -6.40 -6.15
CA ARG A 122 11.12 -7.57 -5.41
C ARG A 122 12.63 -7.74 -5.39
N SER A 123 13.32 -7.18 -6.36
CA SER A 123 14.76 -7.32 -6.55
C SER A 123 15.55 -6.13 -6.02
N ALA A 124 14.92 -5.00 -5.78
CA ALA A 124 15.56 -3.79 -5.27
C ALA A 124 15.77 -3.81 -3.74
N PHE A 125 16.83 -3.16 -3.30
CA PHE A 125 17.07 -2.92 -1.87
C PHE A 125 15.94 -2.07 -1.27
N GLY A 126 15.41 -2.50 -0.13
CA GLY A 126 14.31 -1.79 0.54
C GLY A 126 12.98 -1.81 -0.19
N CYS A 127 12.83 -2.57 -1.29
CA CYS A 127 11.67 -2.52 -2.18
C CYS A 127 11.45 -1.13 -2.78
N GLN A 128 12.53 -0.40 -3.08
CA GLN A 128 12.52 0.91 -3.73
C GLN A 128 12.86 0.74 -5.21
N LEU A 129 11.99 1.24 -6.10
CA LEU A 129 12.15 1.07 -7.56
C LEU A 129 13.43 1.69 -8.11
N ASP A 130 13.89 2.79 -7.50
CA ASP A 130 15.15 3.47 -7.79
C ASP A 130 16.36 2.86 -7.03
N GLY A 131 16.09 1.91 -6.14
CA GLY A 131 17.11 1.24 -5.34
C GLY A 131 18.08 0.37 -6.15
N SER A 132 19.18 -0.03 -5.54
CA SER A 132 20.14 -0.96 -6.15
C SER A 132 19.62 -2.40 -6.11
N PHE A 133 20.09 -3.22 -7.05
CA PHE A 133 19.84 -4.67 -7.03
C PHE A 133 20.32 -5.28 -5.70
N SER A 134 19.43 -6.01 -5.02
CA SER A 134 19.65 -6.56 -3.70
C SER A 134 19.67 -8.08 -3.71
N TYR A 135 20.75 -8.66 -3.19
CA TYR A 135 20.82 -10.07 -2.83
C TYR A 135 21.52 -10.22 -1.48
N SER A 136 21.29 -11.34 -0.82
CA SER A 136 21.89 -11.61 0.49
C SER A 136 22.65 -12.93 0.45
N ARG A 137 23.80 -12.99 1.13
CA ARG A 137 24.53 -14.22 1.34
C ARG A 137 23.76 -15.23 2.19
N ASP A 138 23.00 -14.72 3.15
CA ASP A 138 22.41 -15.52 4.22
C ASP A 138 20.89 -15.67 4.11
N ARG A 139 20.26 -15.12 3.07
CA ARG A 139 18.81 -15.18 2.87
C ARG A 139 18.46 -15.52 1.41
N LYS A 140 17.43 -16.33 1.24
CA LYS A 140 16.85 -16.56 -0.09
C LYS A 140 16.41 -15.24 -0.73
N SER A 141 16.42 -15.18 -2.05
CA SER A 141 15.91 -14.05 -2.81
C SER A 141 14.48 -13.70 -2.39
N ARG A 142 14.16 -12.40 -2.39
CA ARG A 142 12.79 -11.93 -2.21
C ARG A 142 11.91 -12.22 -3.43
N LEU A 143 12.51 -12.23 -4.61
CA LEU A 143 11.82 -12.66 -5.82
C LEU A 143 11.70 -14.18 -5.78
N LYS A 144 10.48 -14.65 -5.82
CA LYS A 144 10.13 -16.06 -5.98
C LYS A 144 9.88 -16.32 -7.45
N LEU A 145 10.19 -17.51 -7.94
CA LEU A 145 9.99 -17.92 -9.31
C LEU A 145 9.27 -19.27 -9.36
N GLY A 146 8.72 -19.64 -10.51
CA GLY A 146 8.01 -20.91 -10.70
C GLY A 146 6.84 -21.10 -9.74
N GLU A 147 6.68 -22.29 -9.22
CA GLU A 147 5.59 -22.66 -8.32
C GLU A 147 5.55 -21.83 -7.03
N ASP A 148 6.72 -21.40 -6.52
CA ASP A 148 6.79 -20.52 -5.35
C ASP A 148 6.18 -19.13 -5.63
N LEU A 149 6.28 -18.63 -6.86
CA LEU A 149 5.66 -17.37 -7.28
C LEU A 149 4.15 -17.53 -7.35
N ARG A 150 3.66 -18.58 -8.02
CA ARG A 150 2.23 -18.90 -8.11
C ARG A 150 1.62 -19.02 -6.72
N ALA A 151 2.20 -19.85 -5.85
CA ALA A 151 1.71 -20.05 -4.49
C ALA A 151 1.67 -18.74 -3.69
N HIS A 152 2.67 -17.87 -3.87
CA HIS A 152 2.70 -16.57 -3.19
C HIS A 152 1.60 -15.63 -3.67
N LEU A 153 1.33 -15.56 -4.97
CA LEU A 153 0.40 -14.59 -5.53
C LEU A 153 -1.05 -15.09 -5.62
N GLN A 154 -1.29 -16.40 -5.52
CA GLN A 154 -2.63 -16.98 -5.63
C GLN A 154 -3.64 -16.41 -4.64
N SER A 155 -3.24 -16.24 -3.38
CA SER A 155 -4.13 -15.68 -2.36
C SER A 155 -4.47 -14.21 -2.62
N ILE A 156 -3.52 -13.46 -3.20
CA ILE A 156 -3.71 -12.06 -3.59
C ILE A 156 -4.68 -11.97 -4.77
N HIS A 157 -4.44 -12.79 -5.82
CA HIS A 157 -5.36 -12.92 -6.95
C HIS A 157 -6.79 -13.21 -6.48
N THR A 158 -6.97 -14.23 -5.64
CA THR A 158 -8.28 -14.59 -5.09
C THR A 158 -8.91 -13.44 -4.31
N ARG A 159 -8.12 -12.78 -3.44
CA ARG A 159 -8.59 -11.68 -2.58
C ARG A 159 -9.03 -10.45 -3.39
N LEU A 160 -8.40 -10.19 -4.53
CA LEU A 160 -8.72 -9.06 -5.39
C LEU A 160 -10.01 -9.24 -6.21
N GLN A 161 -10.57 -10.45 -6.32
CA GLN A 161 -11.70 -10.71 -7.23
C GLN A 161 -12.90 -9.78 -6.97
N ASN A 162 -13.20 -9.47 -5.72
CA ASN A 162 -14.33 -8.63 -5.32
C ASN A 162 -13.92 -7.17 -4.99
N VAL A 163 -12.65 -6.80 -5.11
CA VAL A 163 -12.15 -5.46 -4.81
C VAL A 163 -12.27 -4.57 -6.04
N VAL A 164 -12.83 -3.39 -5.89
CA VAL A 164 -12.79 -2.32 -6.91
C VAL A 164 -11.39 -1.72 -6.90
N ILE A 165 -10.80 -1.55 -8.07
CA ILE A 165 -9.44 -1.00 -8.24
C ILE A 165 -9.58 0.34 -8.95
N GLU A 166 -9.20 1.42 -8.28
CA GLU A 166 -9.23 2.80 -8.79
C GLU A 166 -7.80 3.31 -9.00
N ASN A 167 -7.66 4.22 -9.97
CA ASN A 167 -6.43 4.98 -10.20
C ASN A 167 -6.80 6.45 -10.33
N ALA A 168 -6.97 7.08 -9.19
CA ALA A 168 -7.49 8.43 -9.13
C ALA A 168 -6.84 9.25 -7.99
N SER A 169 -7.03 10.56 -8.03
CA SER A 169 -6.64 11.42 -6.92
C SER A 169 -7.46 11.11 -5.65
N TYR A 170 -6.85 11.31 -4.49
CA TYR A 170 -7.48 11.00 -3.20
C TYR A 170 -8.80 11.77 -3.01
N ASP A 171 -8.85 13.02 -3.43
CA ASP A 171 -10.04 13.87 -3.31
C ASP A 171 -11.21 13.38 -4.17
N TYR A 172 -10.93 12.86 -5.38
CA TYR A 172 -11.96 12.24 -6.21
C TYR A 172 -12.56 11.02 -5.51
N VAL A 173 -11.72 10.14 -4.97
CA VAL A 173 -12.18 8.92 -4.29
C VAL A 173 -12.96 9.26 -3.03
N LEU A 174 -12.48 10.18 -2.18
CA LEU A 174 -13.19 10.63 -1.00
C LEU A 174 -14.60 11.13 -1.35
N LYS A 175 -14.72 12.02 -2.34
CA LYS A 175 -16.03 12.56 -2.79
C LYS A 175 -16.94 11.48 -3.39
N ARG A 176 -16.36 10.53 -4.12
CA ARG A 176 -17.14 9.54 -4.90
C ARG A 176 -17.76 8.45 -4.05
N VAL A 177 -17.09 8.06 -2.95
CA VAL A 177 -17.46 6.88 -2.15
C VAL A 177 -17.91 7.25 -0.74
N ASP A 178 -17.96 8.56 -0.41
CA ASP A 178 -18.39 9.02 0.92
C ASP A 178 -19.84 8.62 1.23
N GLY A 179 -20.06 8.27 2.48
CA GLY A 179 -21.35 7.92 3.03
C GLY A 179 -21.26 7.42 4.47
N PRO A 180 -22.36 7.40 5.23
CA PRO A 180 -22.36 7.09 6.66
C PRO A 180 -21.84 5.69 7.01
N ASP A 181 -21.93 4.73 6.06
CA ASP A 181 -21.47 3.35 6.23
C ASP A 181 -20.08 3.11 5.60
N THR A 182 -19.37 4.17 5.20
CA THR A 182 -18.03 4.10 4.60
C THR A 182 -16.96 4.29 5.66
N LEU A 183 -15.95 3.40 5.62
CA LEU A 183 -14.70 3.54 6.36
C LEU A 183 -13.55 3.78 5.39
N PHE A 184 -12.92 4.93 5.50
CA PHE A 184 -11.71 5.28 4.77
C PHE A 184 -10.47 4.95 5.60
N TYR A 185 -9.52 4.25 5.00
CA TYR A 185 -8.16 4.14 5.50
C TYR A 185 -7.23 4.99 4.63
N LEU A 186 -6.48 5.90 5.27
CA LEU A 186 -5.61 6.85 4.60
C LEU A 186 -4.19 6.71 5.15
N ASP A 187 -3.24 6.57 4.24
CA ASP A 187 -1.81 6.46 4.51
C ASP A 187 -1.03 7.29 3.49
N PRO A 188 -1.21 8.64 3.51
CA PRO A 188 -0.56 9.53 2.56
C PRO A 188 0.95 9.59 2.80
N PRO A 189 1.75 10.20 1.89
CA PRO A 189 3.13 10.55 2.16
C PRO A 189 3.27 11.27 3.50
N TYR A 190 4.35 10.99 4.23
CA TYR A 190 4.54 11.55 5.55
C TYR A 190 5.05 12.99 5.51
N TRP A 191 4.77 13.74 6.58
CA TRP A 191 5.28 15.10 6.76
C TRP A 191 6.80 15.09 6.71
N ASP A 192 7.40 16.02 5.95
CA ASP A 192 8.82 16.09 5.58
C ASP A 192 9.34 14.92 4.72
N CYS A 193 8.43 14.09 4.19
CA CYS A 193 8.73 12.99 3.27
C CYS A 193 7.93 13.08 1.96
N GLU A 194 7.46 14.26 1.59
CA GLU A 194 6.53 14.49 0.47
C GLU A 194 7.08 13.98 -0.87
N ASN A 195 8.40 14.05 -1.06
CA ASN A 195 9.05 13.67 -2.33
C ASN A 195 9.40 12.17 -2.43
N VAL A 196 9.10 11.37 -1.43
CA VAL A 196 9.46 9.94 -1.37
C VAL A 196 8.80 9.12 -2.49
N TYR A 197 7.62 9.51 -2.91
CA TYR A 197 6.87 8.85 -4.00
C TYR A 197 6.97 9.57 -5.34
N GLY A 198 7.80 10.62 -5.44
CA GLY A 198 8.01 11.40 -6.63
C GLY A 198 7.82 12.90 -6.38
N LYS A 199 8.57 13.73 -7.11
CA LYS A 199 8.46 15.20 -6.96
C LYS A 199 7.12 15.68 -7.49
N GLY A 200 6.44 16.52 -6.70
CA GLY A 200 5.20 17.19 -7.10
C GLY A 200 3.94 16.32 -7.04
N ILE A 201 4.03 15.08 -6.50
CA ILE A 201 2.87 14.23 -6.26
C ILE A 201 2.14 14.63 -4.98
N TRP A 202 2.87 15.10 -3.98
CA TRP A 202 2.37 15.52 -2.68
C TRP A 202 3.16 16.72 -2.18
N SER A 203 2.48 17.66 -1.54
CA SER A 203 3.07 18.88 -0.98
C SER A 203 2.58 19.10 0.46
N LYS A 204 3.08 20.12 1.13
CA LYS A 204 2.57 20.50 2.47
C LYS A 204 1.15 21.02 2.43
N GLU A 205 0.77 21.70 1.35
CA GLU A 205 -0.58 22.17 1.11
C GLU A 205 -1.60 21.01 1.06
N ASP A 206 -1.21 19.86 0.50
CA ASP A 206 -2.08 18.70 0.41
C ASP A 206 -2.50 18.14 1.79
N PHE A 207 -1.70 18.33 2.84
CA PHE A 207 -2.13 17.95 4.21
C PHE A 207 -3.29 18.81 4.70
N TYR A 208 -3.26 20.12 4.44
CA TYR A 208 -4.35 21.03 4.79
C TYR A 208 -5.59 20.75 3.95
N ASP A 209 -5.42 20.48 2.67
CA ASP A 209 -6.53 20.09 1.78
C ASP A 209 -7.14 18.76 2.22
N LEU A 210 -6.32 17.76 2.54
CA LEU A 210 -6.79 16.49 3.09
C LEU A 210 -7.61 16.71 4.37
N LYS A 211 -7.11 17.51 5.32
CA LYS A 211 -7.86 17.87 6.54
C LYS A 211 -9.22 18.48 6.19
N ASN A 212 -9.24 19.46 5.26
CA ASN A 212 -10.47 20.12 4.81
C ASN A 212 -11.49 19.15 4.19
N TYR A 213 -11.03 18.06 3.53
CA TYR A 213 -11.92 16.99 3.06
C TYR A 213 -12.43 16.15 4.22
N LEU A 214 -11.54 15.73 5.12
CA LEU A 214 -11.88 14.88 6.26
C LEU A 214 -12.88 15.57 7.23
N ASP A 215 -12.83 16.90 7.35
CA ASP A 215 -13.80 17.68 8.14
C ASP A 215 -15.23 17.63 7.58
N LYS A 216 -15.40 17.23 6.31
CA LYS A 216 -16.69 17.29 5.60
C LYS A 216 -17.28 15.93 5.28
N ILE A 217 -16.51 14.85 5.40
CA ILE A 217 -17.01 13.51 5.07
C ILE A 217 -18.08 13.05 6.05
N GLN A 218 -19.04 12.26 5.56
CA GLN A 218 -20.06 11.60 6.36
C GLN A 218 -19.56 10.29 6.97
N GLY A 219 -18.58 9.67 6.28
CA GLY A 219 -17.99 8.42 6.67
C GLY A 219 -17.04 8.54 7.86
N LYS A 220 -16.53 7.38 8.26
CA LYS A 220 -15.49 7.28 9.27
C LYS A 220 -14.13 7.17 8.61
N PHE A 221 -13.08 7.63 9.29
CA PHE A 221 -11.73 7.47 8.79
C PHE A 221 -10.73 7.01 9.85
N ILE A 222 -9.70 6.33 9.36
CA ILE A 222 -8.45 6.04 10.08
C ILE A 222 -7.33 6.60 9.21
N LEU A 223 -6.60 7.58 9.73
CA LEU A 223 -5.45 8.21 9.06
C LEU A 223 -4.18 7.84 9.82
N SER A 224 -3.16 7.36 9.11
CA SER A 224 -1.81 7.12 9.65
C SER A 224 -0.82 8.17 9.14
N LEU A 225 -0.07 8.79 10.05
CA LEU A 225 0.98 9.77 9.75
C LEU A 225 2.13 9.64 10.75
N ASN A 226 3.30 10.17 10.38
CA ASN A 226 4.41 10.30 11.31
C ASN A 226 4.10 11.32 12.42
N ASP A 227 4.70 11.09 13.57
CA ASP A 227 4.48 11.89 14.77
C ASP A 227 5.36 13.15 14.76
N THR A 228 4.81 14.27 14.28
CA THR A 228 5.45 15.59 14.31
C THR A 228 4.57 16.62 15.01
N PRO A 229 5.14 17.73 15.54
CA PRO A 229 4.35 18.79 16.14
C PRO A 229 3.29 19.35 15.18
N GLU A 230 3.65 19.54 13.91
CA GLU A 230 2.78 20.11 12.87
C GLU A 230 1.58 19.21 12.60
N VAL A 231 1.80 17.89 12.49
CA VAL A 231 0.71 16.91 12.29
C VAL A 231 -0.21 16.88 13.51
N ARG A 232 0.34 16.92 14.73
CA ARG A 232 -0.48 16.97 15.95
C ARG A 232 -1.33 18.23 16.02
N GLU A 233 -0.76 19.38 15.66
CA GLU A 233 -1.48 20.66 15.63
C GLU A 233 -2.57 20.64 14.55
N LEU A 234 -2.26 20.19 13.34
CA LEU A 234 -3.20 20.14 12.22
C LEU A 234 -4.43 19.27 12.52
N PHE A 235 -4.22 18.13 13.18
CA PHE A 235 -5.29 17.16 13.46
C PHE A 235 -5.76 17.13 14.92
N GLN A 236 -5.48 18.19 15.72
CA GLN A 236 -5.78 18.26 17.16
C GLN A 236 -7.26 18.07 17.51
N ASP A 237 -8.18 18.34 16.57
CA ASP A 237 -9.62 18.21 16.75
C ASP A 237 -10.10 16.74 16.69
N TYR A 238 -9.22 15.82 16.32
CA TYR A 238 -9.51 14.41 16.17
C TYR A 238 -8.87 13.58 17.29
N LYS A 239 -9.33 12.35 17.43
CA LYS A 239 -8.74 11.40 18.37
C LYS A 239 -7.40 10.90 17.84
N ILE A 240 -6.33 11.17 18.57
CA ILE A 240 -4.97 10.79 18.20
C ILE A 240 -4.46 9.70 19.15
N GLN A 241 -3.97 8.60 18.57
CA GLN A 241 -3.27 7.52 19.26
C GLN A 241 -1.82 7.44 18.79
N HIS A 242 -0.88 7.36 19.76
CA HIS A 242 0.54 7.20 19.46
C HIS A 242 0.92 5.72 19.40
N LYS A 243 1.70 5.33 18.38
CA LYS A 243 2.22 3.97 18.22
C LYS A 243 3.72 4.00 17.94
N LYS A 244 4.47 3.21 18.70
CA LYS A 244 5.88 2.97 18.41
C LYS A 244 6.02 1.86 17.38
N ILE A 245 6.77 2.12 16.31
CA ILE A 245 7.08 1.13 15.28
C ILE A 245 8.59 1.04 15.08
N ARG A 246 9.07 -0.13 14.61
CA ARG A 246 10.45 -0.30 14.17
C ARG A 246 10.52 -0.08 12.67
N TRP A 247 11.26 0.92 12.23
CA TRP A 247 11.54 1.11 10.81
C TRP A 247 12.42 -0.02 10.29
N SER A 248 12.02 -0.67 9.20
CA SER A 248 12.76 -1.82 8.63
C SER A 248 13.84 -1.42 7.63
N VAL A 249 13.97 -0.15 7.27
CA VAL A 249 14.96 0.35 6.30
C VAL A 249 16.09 1.01 7.07
N ASN A 250 17.30 0.43 6.98
CA ASN A 250 18.53 1.02 7.47
C ASN A 250 18.84 2.31 6.69
N SER A 251 18.47 3.46 7.22
CA SER A 251 19.11 4.71 6.83
C SER A 251 20.57 4.69 7.32
N LYS A 252 21.49 5.39 6.61
CA LYS A 252 22.92 5.43 6.93
C LYS A 252 23.27 5.97 8.34
N ALA A 253 22.29 6.32 9.16
CA ALA A 253 22.41 6.70 10.56
C ALA A 253 22.17 5.49 11.49
N ALA A 254 22.92 4.42 11.32
CA ALA A 254 22.71 3.11 11.97
C ALA A 254 23.15 3.05 13.47
N HIS A 255 23.21 4.15 14.19
CA HIS A 255 23.62 4.17 15.60
C HIS A 255 22.62 4.76 16.59
N GLU A 256 21.46 5.25 16.13
CA GLU A 256 20.37 5.61 17.02
C GLU A 256 19.21 4.62 16.86
N GLU A 257 18.57 4.23 17.95
CA GLU A 257 17.43 3.31 17.96
C GLU A 257 16.36 3.82 16.98
N HIS A 258 16.21 3.14 15.84
CA HIS A 258 15.24 3.51 14.79
C HIS A 258 13.80 3.14 15.21
N ASN A 259 13.34 3.73 16.30
CA ASN A 259 11.95 3.70 16.69
C ASN A 259 11.23 4.89 16.03
N GLY A 260 10.43 4.61 15.00
CA GLY A 260 9.51 5.60 14.48
C GLY A 260 8.30 5.73 15.41
N ASN A 261 7.87 6.96 15.63
CA ASN A 261 6.58 7.22 16.26
C ASN A 261 5.56 7.47 15.14
N GLU A 262 4.42 6.82 15.21
CA GLU A 262 3.34 6.96 14.27
C GLU A 262 2.06 7.38 14.99
N LEU A 263 1.29 8.25 14.35
CA LEU A 263 -0.02 8.68 14.82
C LEU A 263 -1.09 7.89 14.07
N ILE A 264 -2.08 7.40 14.79
CA ILE A 264 -3.34 6.90 14.25
C ILE A 264 -4.42 7.90 14.66
N ILE A 265 -5.02 8.53 13.67
CA ILE A 265 -5.97 9.63 13.82
C ILE A 265 -7.34 9.16 13.33
N THR A 266 -8.40 9.39 14.11
CA THR A 266 -9.75 8.94 13.78
C THR A 266 -10.80 10.00 14.15
N ASN A 267 -11.96 9.97 13.45
CA ASN A 267 -13.12 10.81 13.76
C ASN A 267 -14.21 10.10 14.58
N PHE A 268 -13.87 8.98 15.25
CA PHE A 268 -14.83 8.19 16.04
C PHE A 268 -14.23 7.68 17.35
#